data_6dbff18750adc40fdbfaec275e3138b0
#
_entry.id   6dbff18750adc40fdbfaec275e3138b0
#
_cell.length_a   1.000
_cell.length_b   1.000
_cell.length_c   1.000
_cell.angle_alpha   90.00
_cell.angle_beta   90.00
_cell.angle_gamma   90.00
#
_symmetry.space_group_name_H-M   'P 1'
#
loop_
_entity.id
_entity.type
_entity.pdbx_description
1 polymer ?
#
loop_
_entity_poly.entity_id
_entity_poly.type
_entity_poly.pdbx_seq_one_letter_code
_entity_poly.pdbx_strand_id
1 'polypeptide(L)'
;PNNKMLNHQKIVFDNDMDLEKVLVFDSNDVVRMELVIKDIEYSPTFKNNYFDLNNLIKTFDEVEVVESSKIDDSIFPLFVPSGTKLQNSEIIETDVGERLIMTFDGDKPFLLVGETADVMDEFTIIPTYGEPYMLIDTLGVVTDNSLSWNSNGIDYYLVSDVMGKDELVEIARS
;
A
#
# COMPACT_ATOMS: atom_id res chain seq x y z
N PRO A 1 6.53 5.09 -21.30
CA PRO A 1 6.95 4.07 -20.35
C PRO A 1 6.05 2.87 -20.53
N ASN A 2 6.62 1.73 -20.98
CA ASN A 2 5.87 0.49 -21.13
C ASN A 2 5.72 -0.17 -19.75
N ASN A 3 4.67 0.19 -19.05
CA ASN A 3 4.29 -0.54 -17.85
C ASN A 3 3.70 -1.89 -18.27
N LYS A 4 4.41 -2.98 -18.00
CA LYS A 4 3.98 -4.33 -18.37
C LYS A 4 2.75 -4.80 -17.56
N MET A 5 2.53 -4.24 -16.37
CA MET A 5 1.39 -4.59 -15.49
C MET A 5 0.12 -3.83 -15.83
N LEU A 6 0.23 -2.60 -16.36
CA LEU A 6 -0.90 -1.75 -16.73
C LEU A 6 -0.68 -1.28 -18.18
N ASN A 7 -0.80 -2.21 -19.11
CA ASN A 7 -0.40 -2.01 -20.51
C ASN A 7 -1.43 -1.24 -21.33
N HIS A 8 -2.70 -1.65 -21.23
CA HIS A 8 -3.80 -1.02 -21.94
C HIS A 8 -5.11 -1.12 -21.16
N GLN A 9 -6.09 -0.34 -21.55
CA GLN A 9 -7.40 -0.32 -20.92
C GLN A 9 -8.52 -0.49 -21.95
N LYS A 10 -9.63 -1.07 -21.50
CA LYS A 10 -10.89 -1.15 -22.24
C LYS A 10 -11.96 -0.44 -21.45
N ILE A 11 -12.59 0.55 -22.09
CA ILE A 11 -13.72 1.28 -21.54
C ILE A 11 -15.00 0.70 -22.15
N VAL A 12 -15.95 0.33 -21.31
CA VAL A 12 -17.23 -0.25 -21.72
C VAL A 12 -18.34 0.71 -21.38
N PHE A 13 -19.18 0.98 -22.37
CA PHE A 13 -20.39 1.79 -22.25
C PHE A 13 -21.61 0.90 -22.39
N ASP A 14 -22.68 1.25 -21.74
CA ASP A 14 -23.97 0.60 -21.90
C ASP A 14 -24.72 1.07 -23.20
N ASN A 15 -25.98 0.64 -23.36
CA ASN A 15 -26.77 0.99 -24.54
C ASN A 15 -27.15 2.47 -24.62
N ASP A 16 -27.15 3.16 -23.50
CA ASP A 16 -27.46 4.59 -23.37
C ASP A 16 -26.21 5.46 -23.48
N MET A 17 -25.05 4.84 -23.75
CA MET A 17 -23.72 5.47 -23.83
C MET A 17 -23.20 5.95 -22.48
N ASP A 18 -23.72 5.42 -21.38
CA ASP A 18 -23.19 5.66 -20.06
C ASP A 18 -22.02 4.70 -19.75
N LEU A 19 -21.04 5.20 -18.99
CA LEU A 19 -19.87 4.42 -18.63
C LEU A 19 -20.27 3.29 -17.66
N GLU A 20 -20.16 2.04 -18.11
CA GLU A 20 -20.49 0.85 -17.31
C GLU A 20 -19.28 0.38 -16.52
N LYS A 21 -18.13 0.23 -17.19
CA LYS A 21 -16.91 -0.25 -16.52
C LYS A 21 -15.63 0.10 -17.27
N VAL A 22 -14.54 0.06 -16.53
CA VAL A 22 -13.17 0.16 -17.05
C VAL A 22 -12.40 -1.08 -16.65
N LEU A 23 -11.77 -1.72 -17.64
CA LEU A 23 -10.87 -2.86 -17.45
C LEU A 23 -9.45 -2.43 -17.78
N VAL A 24 -8.51 -2.77 -16.93
CA VAL A 24 -7.09 -2.53 -17.16
C VAL A 24 -6.37 -3.86 -17.27
N PHE A 25 -5.57 -4.00 -18.32
CA PHE A 25 -4.90 -5.25 -18.69
C PHE A 25 -3.39 -5.11 -18.58
N ASP A 26 -2.74 -6.23 -18.30
CA ASP A 26 -1.29 -6.34 -18.45
C ASP A 26 -0.86 -6.61 -19.91
N SER A 27 0.44 -6.83 -20.11
CA SER A 27 1.01 -7.13 -21.42
C SER A 27 0.61 -8.51 -22.00
N ASN A 28 -0.02 -9.36 -21.20
CA ASN A 28 -0.49 -10.69 -21.58
C ASN A 28 -2.02 -10.76 -21.73
N ASP A 29 -2.69 -9.61 -21.82
CA ASP A 29 -4.15 -9.48 -21.91
C ASP A 29 -4.91 -10.03 -20.67
N VAL A 30 -4.23 -10.12 -19.51
CA VAL A 30 -4.86 -10.49 -18.24
C VAL A 30 -5.43 -9.24 -17.57
N VAL A 31 -6.69 -9.29 -17.16
CA VAL A 31 -7.32 -8.21 -16.40
C VAL A 31 -6.65 -8.09 -15.03
N ARG A 32 -6.10 -6.93 -14.73
CA ARG A 32 -5.45 -6.59 -13.47
C ARG A 32 -6.28 -5.68 -12.59
N MET A 33 -7.17 -4.89 -13.19
CA MET A 33 -8.09 -4.02 -12.47
C MET A 33 -9.42 -3.97 -13.21
N GLU A 34 -10.51 -4.06 -12.48
CA GLU A 34 -11.86 -3.83 -12.96
C GLU A 34 -12.53 -2.77 -12.09
N LEU A 35 -12.92 -1.65 -12.71
CA LEU A 35 -13.72 -0.61 -12.09
C LEU A 35 -15.14 -0.70 -12.65
N VAL A 36 -16.11 -0.99 -11.81
CA VAL A 36 -17.53 -1.04 -12.16
C VAL A 36 -18.19 0.25 -11.67
N ILE A 37 -18.83 0.96 -12.59
CA ILE A 37 -19.55 2.18 -12.30
C ILE A 37 -21.00 1.79 -11.96
N LYS A 38 -21.44 2.11 -10.76
CA LYS A 38 -22.79 1.74 -10.28
C LYS A 38 -23.80 2.84 -10.56
N ASP A 39 -23.34 4.08 -10.56
CA ASP A 39 -24.17 5.26 -10.77
C ASP A 39 -23.32 6.43 -11.23
N ILE A 40 -23.83 7.22 -12.18
CA ILE A 40 -23.22 8.45 -12.67
C ILE A 40 -24.28 9.53 -12.69
N GLU A 41 -24.02 10.60 -11.97
CA GLU A 41 -24.82 11.82 -12.07
C GLU A 41 -24.13 12.84 -12.97
N TYR A 42 -24.73 13.14 -14.12
CA TYR A 42 -24.23 14.16 -15.06
C TYR A 42 -24.70 15.54 -14.63
N SER A 43 -23.75 16.48 -14.50
CA SER A 43 -24.02 17.86 -14.08
C SER A 43 -24.72 17.98 -12.73
N PRO A 44 -24.18 17.36 -11.67
CA PRO A 44 -24.79 17.40 -10.34
C PRO A 44 -24.87 18.84 -9.83
N THR A 45 -25.94 19.16 -9.12
CA THR A 45 -26.11 20.45 -8.46
C THR A 45 -25.66 20.35 -7.01
N PHE A 46 -24.56 21.00 -6.68
CA PHE A 46 -24.04 21.02 -5.31
C PHE A 46 -24.67 22.17 -4.53
N LYS A 47 -24.97 21.92 -3.25
CA LYS A 47 -25.40 22.98 -2.32
C LYS A 47 -24.25 23.98 -2.13
N ASN A 48 -24.61 25.26 -1.85
CA ASN A 48 -23.60 26.24 -1.45
C ASN A 48 -22.84 25.67 -0.24
N ASN A 49 -21.58 25.60 -0.20
CA ASN A 49 -20.73 25.00 0.83
C ASN A 49 -20.57 23.45 0.81
N TYR A 50 -20.99 22.77 -0.28
CA TYR A 50 -20.74 21.33 -0.43
C TYR A 50 -19.25 21.00 -0.36
N PHE A 51 -18.40 21.88 -0.88
CA PHE A 51 -16.94 21.78 -0.88
C PHE A 51 -16.26 22.56 0.25
N ASP A 52 -17.02 22.98 1.27
CA ASP A 52 -16.44 23.63 2.44
C ASP A 52 -15.70 22.57 3.29
N LEU A 53 -14.40 22.78 3.49
CA LEU A 53 -13.53 21.89 4.26
C LEU A 53 -14.10 21.55 5.64
N ASN A 54 -14.71 22.52 6.33
CA ASN A 54 -15.28 22.28 7.65
C ASN A 54 -16.48 21.32 7.63
N ASN A 55 -17.21 21.24 6.51
CA ASN A 55 -18.30 20.27 6.36
C ASN A 55 -17.76 18.90 5.95
N LEU A 56 -16.70 18.85 5.17
CA LEU A 56 -16.02 17.60 4.81
C LEU A 56 -15.38 16.97 6.05
N ILE A 57 -14.65 17.74 6.85
CA ILE A 57 -14.03 17.27 8.10
C ILE A 57 -15.08 16.65 9.03
N LYS A 58 -16.26 17.30 9.23
CA LYS A 58 -17.33 16.74 10.05
C LYS A 58 -17.90 15.42 9.55
N THR A 59 -17.85 15.17 8.23
CA THR A 59 -18.29 13.91 7.64
C THR A 59 -17.25 12.81 7.85
N PHE A 60 -15.98 13.17 8.01
CA PHE A 60 -14.90 12.25 8.34
C PHE A 60 -14.76 11.98 9.86
N ASP A 61 -15.19 12.92 10.72
CA ASP A 61 -15.23 12.71 12.18
C ASP A 61 -16.20 11.59 12.63
N GLU A 62 -17.12 11.15 11.75
CA GLU A 62 -17.98 9.97 11.96
C GLU A 62 -17.37 8.66 11.44
N VAL A 63 -16.25 8.72 10.74
CA VAL A 63 -15.44 7.53 10.49
C VAL A 63 -14.82 7.14 11.81
N GLU A 64 -15.21 5.99 12.36
CA GLU A 64 -14.55 5.41 13.53
C GLU A 64 -13.04 5.63 13.40
N VAL A 65 -12.49 6.39 14.33
CA VAL A 65 -11.04 6.46 14.50
C VAL A 65 -10.62 5.03 14.73
N VAL A 66 -10.08 4.39 13.70
CA VAL A 66 -9.42 3.11 13.87
C VAL A 66 -8.34 3.40 14.90
N GLU A 67 -8.55 2.91 16.14
CA GLU A 67 -7.53 3.02 17.18
C GLU A 67 -6.21 2.63 16.53
N SER A 68 -5.19 3.47 16.68
CA SER A 68 -3.87 3.23 16.09
C SER A 68 -3.52 1.77 16.32
N SER A 69 -3.33 1.02 15.25
CA SER A 69 -3.03 -0.40 15.34
C SER A 69 -1.76 -0.52 16.19
N LYS A 70 -1.86 -1.20 17.32
CA LYS A 70 -0.66 -1.50 18.09
C LYS A 70 0.14 -2.53 17.32
N ILE A 71 1.43 -2.33 17.31
CA ILE A 71 2.35 -3.32 16.76
C ILE A 71 2.37 -4.50 17.71
N ASP A 72 1.85 -5.64 17.26
CA ASP A 72 1.88 -6.89 18.02
C ASP A 72 3.25 -7.54 17.86
N ASP A 73 3.77 -8.14 18.93
CA ASP A 73 4.99 -8.97 18.93
C ASP A 73 4.92 -10.16 17.95
N SER A 74 3.75 -10.45 17.40
CA SER A 74 3.53 -11.51 16.40
C SER A 74 3.99 -11.15 14.99
N ILE A 75 4.37 -9.89 14.72
CA ILE A 75 4.87 -9.48 13.40
C ILE A 75 6.29 -10.04 13.21
N PHE A 76 6.36 -11.12 12.45
CA PHE A 76 7.63 -11.78 12.11
C PHE A 76 7.53 -12.38 10.71
N PRO A 77 8.50 -12.15 9.81
CA PRO A 77 8.47 -12.77 8.51
C PRO A 77 8.57 -14.28 8.63
N LEU A 78 7.64 -15.02 8.05
CA LEU A 78 7.63 -16.49 8.08
C LEU A 78 8.75 -17.08 7.21
N PHE A 79 9.22 -16.34 6.22
CA PHE A 79 10.37 -16.70 5.41
C PHE A 79 11.57 -15.83 5.77
N VAL A 80 12.66 -16.46 6.19
CA VAL A 80 13.97 -15.83 6.39
C VAL A 80 15.00 -16.60 5.55
N PRO A 81 15.80 -15.92 4.73
CA PRO A 81 16.81 -16.59 3.90
C PRO A 81 17.75 -17.47 4.69
N SER A 82 18.13 -18.60 4.09
CA SER A 82 19.07 -19.54 4.72
C SER A 82 20.38 -18.85 5.10
N GLY A 83 20.90 -19.12 6.29
CA GLY A 83 22.12 -18.50 6.82
C GLY A 83 21.89 -17.12 7.44
N THR A 84 20.66 -16.62 7.44
CA THR A 84 20.29 -15.33 8.06
C THR A 84 19.45 -15.58 9.31
N LYS A 85 19.63 -14.77 10.35
CA LYS A 85 18.94 -14.90 11.64
C LYS A 85 18.59 -13.52 12.20
N LEU A 86 17.50 -13.45 12.97
CA LEU A 86 17.18 -12.27 13.75
C LEU A 86 18.30 -12.00 14.76
N GLN A 87 18.88 -10.80 14.65
CA GLN A 87 19.92 -10.32 15.56
C GLN A 87 19.32 -9.47 16.69
N ASN A 88 18.40 -8.58 16.32
CA ASN A 88 17.75 -7.66 17.26
C ASN A 88 16.30 -7.38 16.82
N SER A 89 15.43 -7.21 17.80
CA SER A 89 14.06 -6.73 17.62
C SER A 89 13.74 -5.77 18.75
N GLU A 90 13.29 -4.58 18.41
CA GLU A 90 12.87 -3.58 19.39
C GLU A 90 11.64 -2.82 18.92
N ILE A 91 10.77 -2.46 19.86
CA ILE A 91 9.62 -1.58 19.64
C ILE A 91 9.92 -0.27 20.33
N ILE A 92 9.77 0.82 19.59
CA ILE A 92 10.02 2.20 20.03
C ILE A 92 8.71 2.96 19.97
N GLU A 93 8.34 3.63 21.05
CA GLU A 93 7.23 4.59 21.02
C GLU A 93 7.65 5.85 20.27
N THR A 94 6.80 6.32 19.37
CA THR A 94 6.96 7.53 18.58
C THR A 94 5.82 8.51 18.88
N ASP A 95 5.92 9.75 18.41
CA ASP A 95 4.87 10.76 18.59
C ASP A 95 3.54 10.37 17.93
N VAL A 96 3.56 9.47 16.93
CA VAL A 96 2.39 9.05 16.15
C VAL A 96 1.97 7.60 16.40
N GLY A 97 2.70 6.86 17.26
CA GLY A 97 2.40 5.47 17.56
C GLY A 97 3.65 4.66 17.88
N GLU A 98 3.72 3.44 17.40
CA GLU A 98 4.81 2.51 17.65
C GLU A 98 5.60 2.22 16.38
N ARG A 99 6.90 1.96 16.54
CA ARG A 99 7.79 1.51 15.48
C ARG A 99 8.54 0.26 15.91
N LEU A 100 8.35 -0.83 15.16
CA LEU A 100 9.12 -2.06 15.28
C LEU A 100 10.34 -2.00 14.38
N ILE A 101 11.50 -2.33 14.90
CA ILE A 101 12.75 -2.44 14.13
C ILE A 101 13.31 -3.84 14.34
N MET A 102 13.41 -4.60 13.25
CA MET A 102 13.99 -5.95 13.26
C MET A 102 15.24 -5.97 12.38
N THR A 103 16.36 -6.33 12.98
CA THR A 103 17.64 -6.46 12.26
C THR A 103 17.96 -7.94 12.11
N PHE A 104 18.14 -8.36 10.87
CA PHE A 104 18.57 -9.72 10.53
C PHE A 104 20.01 -9.68 10.02
N ASP A 105 20.83 -10.61 10.51
CA ASP A 105 22.26 -10.71 10.16
C ASP A 105 22.60 -12.12 9.68
N GLY A 106 23.66 -12.24 8.89
CA GLY A 106 24.14 -13.50 8.30
C GLY A 106 24.51 -13.36 6.83
N ASP A 107 24.24 -14.40 6.04
CA ASP A 107 24.61 -14.46 4.63
C ASP A 107 23.83 -13.43 3.78
N LYS A 108 22.60 -13.11 4.18
CA LYS A 108 21.70 -12.15 3.51
C LYS A 108 21.09 -11.19 4.53
N PRO A 109 21.85 -10.23 5.05
CA PRO A 109 21.38 -9.31 6.05
C PRO A 109 20.29 -8.37 5.49
N PHE A 110 19.31 -8.07 6.34
CA PHE A 110 18.24 -7.12 6.02
C PHE A 110 17.67 -6.44 7.26
N LEU A 111 17.03 -5.33 7.05
CA LEU A 111 16.27 -4.59 8.05
C LEU A 111 14.78 -4.63 7.68
N LEU A 112 13.93 -4.98 8.63
CA LEU A 112 12.48 -4.84 8.52
C LEU A 112 12.02 -3.81 9.56
N VAL A 113 11.35 -2.79 9.10
CA VAL A 113 10.72 -1.77 9.95
C VAL A 113 9.22 -1.81 9.73
N GLY A 114 8.46 -1.89 10.82
CA GLY A 114 7.02 -1.69 10.82
C GLY A 114 6.71 -0.44 11.63
N GLU A 115 5.87 0.46 11.11
CA GLU A 115 5.45 1.67 11.79
C GLU A 115 3.94 1.79 11.74
N THR A 116 3.31 2.16 12.85
CA THR A 116 1.88 2.44 12.83
C THR A 116 1.61 3.56 11.84
N ALA A 117 0.73 3.30 10.86
CA ALA A 117 0.40 4.29 9.84
C ALA A 117 -0.25 5.51 10.50
N ASP A 118 0.25 6.68 10.17
CA ASP A 118 -0.37 7.93 10.60
C ASP A 118 -1.72 8.09 9.91
N VAL A 119 -2.78 8.19 10.70
CA VAL A 119 -4.12 8.50 10.18
C VAL A 119 -4.15 10.00 9.94
N MET A 120 -3.73 10.40 8.74
CA MET A 120 -3.77 11.81 8.36
C MET A 120 -5.21 12.23 8.08
N ASP A 121 -5.66 13.30 8.73
CA ASP A 121 -6.94 13.96 8.46
C ASP A 121 -7.01 14.60 7.06
N GLU A 122 -5.90 14.65 6.34
CA GLU A 122 -5.78 15.23 5.01
C GLU A 122 -5.08 14.25 4.04
N PHE A 123 -5.55 14.21 2.80
CA PHE A 123 -4.89 13.47 1.73
C PHE A 123 -3.50 14.09 1.44
N THR A 124 -2.46 13.40 1.85
CA THR A 124 -1.08 13.78 1.51
C THR A 124 -0.56 12.87 0.41
N ILE A 125 -0.12 13.46 -0.70
CA ILE A 125 0.58 12.72 -1.75
C ILE A 125 2.04 12.62 -1.35
N ILE A 126 2.48 11.44 -0.93
CA ILE A 126 3.89 11.16 -0.67
C ILE A 126 4.50 10.64 -1.97
N PRO A 127 5.41 11.38 -2.63
CA PRO A 127 6.08 10.88 -3.80
C PRO A 127 6.95 9.68 -3.43
N THR A 128 6.64 8.52 -4.01
CA THR A 128 7.37 7.28 -3.76
C THR A 128 8.18 6.91 -5.00
N TYR A 129 9.46 6.64 -4.81
CA TYR A 129 10.35 6.18 -5.89
C TYR A 129 10.37 4.65 -5.89
N GLY A 130 10.12 4.05 -7.05
CA GLY A 130 10.15 2.60 -7.23
C GLY A 130 9.09 2.11 -8.22
N GLU A 131 9.01 0.81 -8.37
CA GLU A 131 8.02 0.15 -9.23
C GLU A 131 6.88 -0.39 -8.37
N PRO A 132 5.61 -0.18 -8.74
CA PRO A 132 4.49 -0.78 -8.02
C PRO A 132 4.54 -2.30 -8.18
N TYR A 133 4.35 -3.01 -7.08
CA TYR A 133 4.36 -4.46 -7.04
C TYR A 133 3.19 -5.00 -6.24
N MET A 134 2.45 -5.95 -6.80
CA MET A 134 1.33 -6.60 -6.10
C MET A 134 1.88 -7.67 -5.16
N LEU A 135 1.71 -7.46 -3.87
CA LEU A 135 1.89 -8.47 -2.83
C LEU A 135 0.63 -9.37 -2.76
N ILE A 136 0.40 -10.06 -1.66
CA ILE A 136 -0.74 -10.99 -1.56
C ILE A 136 -2.07 -10.23 -1.59
N ASP A 137 -2.21 -9.21 -0.77
CA ASP A 137 -3.46 -8.46 -0.51
C ASP A 137 -3.29 -6.94 -0.59
N THR A 138 -2.07 -6.46 -0.83
CA THR A 138 -1.74 -5.05 -0.87
C THR A 138 -0.79 -4.71 -2.01
N LEU A 139 -0.70 -3.42 -2.32
CA LEU A 139 0.25 -2.88 -3.28
C LEU A 139 1.48 -2.36 -2.55
N GLY A 140 2.65 -2.87 -2.90
CA GLY A 140 3.92 -2.37 -2.43
C GLY A 140 4.65 -1.55 -3.50
N VAL A 141 5.72 -0.90 -3.10
CA VAL A 141 6.65 -0.20 -3.99
C VAL A 141 8.04 -0.81 -3.82
N VAL A 142 8.57 -1.36 -4.89
CA VAL A 142 9.87 -2.03 -4.92
C VAL A 142 10.92 -1.20 -5.64
N THR A 143 12.11 -1.14 -5.06
CA THR A 143 13.33 -0.61 -5.68
C THR A 143 14.34 -1.73 -5.88
N ASP A 144 15.57 -1.41 -6.24
CA ASP A 144 16.62 -2.43 -6.38
C ASP A 144 17.00 -3.09 -5.05
N ASN A 145 16.86 -2.38 -3.93
CA ASN A 145 17.32 -2.82 -2.61
C ASN A 145 16.30 -2.61 -1.49
N SER A 146 15.09 -2.19 -1.80
CA SER A 146 14.05 -1.96 -0.79
C SER A 146 12.66 -2.31 -1.31
N LEU A 147 11.76 -2.61 -0.37
CA LEU A 147 10.34 -2.80 -0.61
C LEU A 147 9.57 -2.13 0.52
N SER A 148 8.57 -1.34 0.18
CA SER A 148 7.65 -0.74 1.15
C SER A 148 6.21 -1.07 0.80
N TRP A 149 5.38 -1.28 1.82
CA TRP A 149 3.95 -1.55 1.67
C TRP A 149 3.19 -1.17 2.93
N ASN A 150 1.88 -1.00 2.81
CA ASN A 150 0.98 -0.88 3.96
C ASN A 150 0.13 -2.14 4.07
N SER A 151 -0.02 -2.65 5.27
CA SER A 151 -0.96 -3.73 5.58
C SER A 151 -1.50 -3.57 6.99
N ASN A 152 -2.83 -3.66 7.15
CA ASN A 152 -3.52 -3.59 8.44
C ASN A 152 -3.18 -2.34 9.28
N GLY A 153 -2.97 -1.19 8.64
CA GLY A 153 -2.66 0.07 9.33
C GLY A 153 -1.21 0.16 9.81
N ILE A 154 -0.32 -0.67 9.28
CA ILE A 154 1.12 -0.62 9.53
C ILE A 154 1.84 -0.40 8.21
N ASP A 155 2.73 0.58 8.19
CA ASP A 155 3.65 0.83 7.09
C ASP A 155 4.92 0.02 7.29
N TYR A 156 5.22 -0.84 6.32
CA TYR A 156 6.41 -1.70 6.34
C TYR A 156 7.47 -1.20 5.39
N TYR A 157 8.73 -1.31 5.83
CA TYR A 157 9.94 -1.00 5.05
C TYR A 157 10.93 -2.14 5.20
N LEU A 158 11.24 -2.80 4.11
CA LEU A 158 12.21 -3.88 4.03
C LEU A 158 13.39 -3.42 3.17
N VAL A 159 14.60 -3.49 3.71
CA VAL A 159 15.81 -2.99 3.05
C VAL A 159 16.95 -4.01 3.18
N SER A 160 17.69 -4.23 2.10
CA SER A 160 18.91 -5.03 2.09
C SER A 160 19.90 -4.51 1.05
N ASP A 161 21.16 -4.50 1.38
CA ASP A 161 22.24 -4.11 0.45
C ASP A 161 22.71 -5.27 -0.45
N VAL A 162 22.27 -6.50 -0.15
CA VAL A 162 22.76 -7.71 -0.84
C VAL A 162 21.66 -8.52 -1.51
N MET A 163 20.40 -8.29 -1.17
CA MET A 163 19.26 -9.01 -1.76
C MET A 163 18.66 -8.23 -2.92
N GLY A 164 18.25 -8.97 -3.94
CA GLY A 164 17.51 -8.41 -5.07
C GLY A 164 15.99 -8.36 -4.84
N LYS A 165 15.28 -7.75 -5.79
CA LYS A 165 13.81 -7.55 -5.77
C LYS A 165 13.03 -8.83 -5.44
N ASP A 166 13.37 -9.95 -6.08
CA ASP A 166 12.61 -11.20 -5.94
C ASP A 166 12.72 -11.74 -4.50
N GLU A 167 13.88 -11.64 -3.88
CA GLU A 167 14.13 -12.09 -2.51
C GLU A 167 13.41 -11.21 -1.48
N LEU A 168 13.43 -9.88 -1.69
CA LEU A 168 12.67 -8.94 -0.85
C LEU A 168 11.16 -9.22 -0.91
N VAL A 169 10.66 -9.53 -2.10
CA VAL A 169 9.25 -9.88 -2.29
C VAL A 169 8.89 -11.20 -1.61
N GLU A 170 9.78 -12.20 -1.60
CA GLU A 170 9.54 -13.47 -0.88
C GLU A 170 9.38 -13.25 0.63
N ILE A 171 10.22 -12.39 1.22
CA ILE A 171 10.12 -12.03 2.64
C ILE A 171 8.80 -11.30 2.92
N ALA A 172 8.45 -10.30 2.10
CA ALA A 172 7.25 -9.50 2.31
C ALA A 172 5.93 -10.28 2.10
N ARG A 173 5.98 -11.40 1.38
CA ARG A 173 4.82 -12.28 1.16
C ARG A 173 4.67 -13.35 2.23
N SER A 174 5.61 -13.48 3.10
CA SER A 174 5.59 -14.46 4.17
C SER A 174 4.90 -13.93 5.42
#